data_607e1d45cf1f31e310d1689c3d5683c5
#
_entry.id   607e1d45cf1f31e310d1689c3d5683c5
#
_cell.length_a   1.000
_cell.length_b   1.000
_cell.length_c   1.000
_cell.angle_alpha   90.00
_cell.angle_beta   90.00
_cell.angle_gamma   90.00
#
_symmetry.space_group_name_H-M   'P 1'
#
loop_
_entity.id
_entity.type
_entity.pdbx_description
1 polymer ?
#
loop_
_entity_poly.entity_id
_entity_poly.type
_entity_poly.pdbx_seq_one_letter_code
_entity_poly.pdbx_strand_id
1 'polypeptide(L)'
;MKEILYEGYTIYVGENANENQELVVNGNPNDYWAHISGYPSAHAVICNPNGDRVHNKVVKRACCIIKSSNNKCKSVSKLQFDVCRISNINTTDIPGLVELIEPSKKITV
;
A
#
# COMPACT_ATOMS: atom_id res chain seq x y z
N MET A 1 -10.95 -8.59 -1.45
CA MET A 1 -10.00 -7.60 -2.00
C MET A 1 -10.76 -6.50 -2.71
N LYS A 2 -10.44 -5.25 -2.40
CA LYS A 2 -11.06 -4.10 -3.07
C LYS A 2 -10.25 -3.72 -4.30
N GLU A 3 -10.95 -3.30 -5.34
CA GLU A 3 -10.34 -2.79 -6.57
C GLU A 3 -10.96 -1.44 -6.89
N ILE A 4 -10.14 -0.41 -6.96
CA ILE A 4 -10.59 0.97 -7.19
C ILE A 4 -9.87 1.54 -8.39
N LEU A 5 -10.62 2.15 -9.31
CA LEU A 5 -10.03 2.90 -10.42
C LEU A 5 -10.04 4.39 -10.06
N TYR A 6 -8.85 5.00 -10.09
CA TYR A 6 -8.69 6.41 -9.73
C TYR A 6 -7.64 7.07 -10.62
N GLU A 7 -8.00 8.13 -11.29
CA GLU A 7 -7.09 8.91 -12.17
C GLU A 7 -6.33 8.03 -13.18
N GLY A 8 -6.99 7.01 -13.72
CA GLY A 8 -6.39 6.07 -14.67
C GLY A 8 -5.56 4.97 -14.06
N TYR A 9 -5.39 4.94 -12.74
CA TYR A 9 -4.67 3.87 -12.04
C TYR A 9 -5.64 2.92 -11.37
N THR A 10 -5.28 1.63 -11.35
CA THR A 10 -6.00 0.62 -10.58
C THR A 10 -5.31 0.46 -9.23
N ILE A 11 -6.08 0.60 -8.15
CA ILE A 11 -5.61 0.45 -6.78
C ILE A 11 -6.27 -0.80 -6.20
N TYR A 12 -5.46 -1.74 -5.73
CA TYR A 12 -5.93 -2.93 -5.02
C TYR A 12 -5.67 -2.78 -3.54
N VAL A 13 -6.64 -3.14 -2.71
CA VAL A 13 -6.51 -3.09 -1.25
C VAL A 13 -6.86 -4.46 -0.68
N GLY A 14 -5.91 -5.08 0.04
CA GLY A 14 -6.12 -6.35 0.70
C GLY A 14 -7.00 -6.20 1.94
N GLU A 15 -7.87 -7.17 2.19
CA GLU A 15 -8.79 -7.15 3.33
C GLU A 15 -8.37 -8.11 4.45
N ASN A 16 -7.34 -8.93 4.21
CA ASN A 16 -6.80 -9.86 5.19
C ASN A 16 -5.32 -10.16 4.88
N ALA A 17 -4.66 -10.89 5.79
CA ALA A 17 -3.23 -11.18 5.67
C ALA A 17 -2.88 -11.93 4.38
N ASN A 18 -3.71 -12.88 3.97
CA ASN A 18 -3.46 -13.66 2.76
C ASN A 18 -3.56 -12.79 1.50
N GLU A 19 -4.56 -11.92 1.43
CA GLU A 19 -4.71 -10.99 0.31
C GLU A 19 -3.56 -9.98 0.28
N ASN A 20 -3.13 -9.48 1.43
CA ASN A 20 -1.97 -8.59 1.52
C ASN A 20 -0.72 -9.27 0.96
N GLN A 21 -0.52 -10.54 1.30
CA GLN A 21 0.59 -11.35 0.79
C GLN A 21 0.51 -11.50 -0.74
N GLU A 22 -0.68 -11.84 -1.25
CA GLU A 22 -0.90 -12.00 -2.70
C GLU A 22 -0.59 -10.72 -3.47
N LEU A 23 -0.96 -9.57 -2.94
CA LEU A 23 -0.70 -8.28 -3.56
C LEU A 23 0.79 -8.04 -3.77
N VAL A 24 1.60 -8.40 -2.79
CA VAL A 24 3.06 -8.23 -2.88
C VAL A 24 3.66 -9.26 -3.81
N VAL A 25 3.28 -10.53 -3.67
CA VAL A 25 3.83 -11.63 -4.48
C VAL A 25 3.51 -11.46 -5.96
N ASN A 26 2.28 -11.06 -6.28
CA ASN A 26 1.81 -10.91 -7.66
C ASN A 26 2.04 -9.51 -8.23
N GLY A 27 2.52 -8.57 -7.43
CA GLY A 27 2.77 -7.20 -7.87
C GLY A 27 3.93 -7.11 -8.85
N ASN A 28 3.82 -6.15 -9.78
CA ASN A 28 4.93 -5.79 -10.66
C ASN A 28 5.96 -5.01 -9.83
N PRO A 29 7.28 -5.20 -10.05
CA PRO A 29 8.31 -4.46 -9.29
C PRO A 29 8.13 -2.94 -9.30
N ASN A 30 7.54 -2.39 -10.35
CA ASN A 30 7.31 -0.95 -10.48
C ASN A 30 6.02 -0.47 -9.82
N ASP A 31 5.15 -1.36 -9.38
CA ASP A 31 3.93 -0.99 -8.68
C ASP A 31 4.28 -0.31 -7.36
N TYR A 32 3.42 0.60 -6.92
CA TYR A 32 3.57 1.25 -5.62
C TYR A 32 2.83 0.46 -4.56
N TRP A 33 3.44 0.40 -3.38
CA TRP A 33 2.88 -0.25 -2.20
C TRP A 33 2.74 0.77 -1.08
N ALA A 34 1.64 0.69 -0.33
CA ALA A 34 1.37 1.58 0.79
C ALA A 34 0.83 0.79 1.99
N HIS A 35 1.21 1.21 3.20
CA HIS A 35 0.83 0.57 4.46
C HIS A 35 0.95 1.58 5.59
N ILE A 36 0.09 1.50 6.61
CA ILE A 36 0.21 2.37 7.79
C ILE A 36 1.55 2.08 8.47
N SER A 37 2.32 3.12 8.75
CA SER A 37 3.65 2.99 9.35
C SER A 37 3.54 2.48 10.79
N GLY A 38 4.22 1.37 11.07
CA GLY A 38 4.31 0.83 12.42
C GLY A 38 3.01 0.28 13.01
N TYR A 39 1.99 0.03 12.20
CA TYR A 39 0.68 -0.43 12.67
C TYR A 39 0.10 -1.47 11.71
N PRO A 40 -0.43 -2.60 12.21
CA PRO A 40 -1.05 -3.59 11.33
C PRO A 40 -2.25 -3.00 10.59
N SER A 41 -2.24 -3.11 9.26
CA SER A 41 -3.31 -2.57 8.42
C SER A 41 -3.39 -3.31 7.10
N ALA A 42 -4.38 -2.93 6.28
CA ALA A 42 -4.45 -3.35 4.90
C ALA A 42 -3.22 -2.86 4.14
N HIS A 43 -2.80 -3.61 3.13
CA HIS A 43 -1.84 -3.15 2.13
C HIS A 43 -2.60 -2.62 0.93
N ALA A 44 -2.09 -1.60 0.29
CA ALA A 44 -2.58 -1.14 -1.00
C ALA A 44 -1.48 -1.25 -2.03
N VAL A 45 -1.84 -1.64 -3.25
CA VAL A 45 -0.93 -1.67 -4.38
C VAL A 45 -1.54 -0.86 -5.52
N ILE A 46 -0.78 0.09 -6.03
CA ILE A 46 -1.15 0.89 -7.19
C ILE A 46 -0.44 0.29 -8.40
N CYS A 47 -1.22 -0.22 -9.35
CA CYS A 47 -0.66 -0.80 -10.56
C CYS A 47 0.06 0.27 -11.39
N ASN A 48 1.32 0.00 -11.73
CA ASN A 48 2.18 0.95 -12.43
C ASN A 48 3.10 0.23 -13.42
N PRO A 49 2.55 -0.52 -14.38
CA PRO A 49 3.35 -1.39 -15.23
C PRO A 49 4.38 -0.66 -16.10
N ASN A 50 4.14 0.62 -16.41
CA ASN A 50 5.06 1.41 -17.22
C ASN A 50 6.21 2.02 -16.41
N GLY A 51 6.23 1.84 -15.10
CA GLY A 51 7.29 2.35 -14.24
C GLY A 51 7.28 3.86 -14.05
N ASP A 52 6.16 4.51 -14.31
CA ASP A 52 6.03 5.97 -14.16
C ASP A 52 6.14 6.39 -12.70
N ARG A 53 6.44 7.66 -12.48
CA ARG A 53 6.30 8.23 -11.15
C ARG A 53 4.82 8.51 -10.90
N VAL A 54 4.23 7.79 -9.95
CA VAL A 54 2.83 7.97 -9.59
C VAL A 54 2.66 9.29 -8.83
N HIS A 55 1.71 10.11 -9.28
CA HIS A 55 1.44 11.40 -8.66
C HIS A 55 1.00 11.23 -7.20
N ASN A 56 1.44 12.15 -6.32
CA ASN A 56 1.10 12.11 -4.89
C ASN A 56 -0.41 12.05 -4.64
N LYS A 57 -1.21 12.66 -5.48
CA LYS A 57 -2.68 12.60 -5.39
C LYS A 57 -3.19 11.17 -5.41
N VAL A 58 -2.64 10.33 -6.26
CA VAL A 58 -3.03 8.91 -6.38
C VAL A 58 -2.54 8.14 -5.17
N VAL A 59 -1.30 8.37 -4.74
CA VAL A 59 -0.73 7.74 -3.55
C VAL A 59 -1.55 8.09 -2.31
N LYS A 60 -1.90 9.35 -2.12
CA LYS A 60 -2.72 9.79 -0.99
C LYS A 60 -4.11 9.16 -1.02
N ARG A 61 -4.68 8.96 -2.21
CA ARG A 61 -5.98 8.29 -2.35
C ARG A 61 -5.89 6.85 -1.83
N ALA A 62 -4.85 6.12 -2.21
CA ALA A 62 -4.62 4.77 -1.71
C ALA A 62 -4.50 4.75 -0.18
N CYS A 63 -3.73 5.67 0.38
CA CYS A 63 -3.58 5.82 1.83
C CYS A 63 -4.91 6.14 2.52
N CYS A 64 -5.72 7.01 1.94
CA CYS A 64 -7.05 7.35 2.47
C CYS A 64 -7.97 6.13 2.51
N ILE A 65 -7.91 5.28 1.50
CA ILE A 65 -8.71 4.06 1.46
C ILE A 65 -8.30 3.10 2.59
N ILE A 66 -6.99 2.93 2.80
CA ILE A 66 -6.47 2.12 3.91
C ILE A 66 -6.97 2.68 5.25
N LYS A 67 -6.81 3.99 5.43
CA LYS A 67 -7.20 4.67 6.67
C LYS A 67 -8.69 4.50 6.97
N SER A 68 -9.55 4.71 5.98
CA SER A 68 -11.00 4.58 6.14
C SER A 68 -11.45 3.15 6.40
N SER A 69 -10.65 2.16 6.00
CA SER A 69 -10.92 0.74 6.25
C SER A 69 -10.54 0.30 7.64
N ASN A 70 -9.78 1.09 8.39
CA ASN A 70 -9.28 0.74 9.70
C ASN A 70 -10.05 1.49 10.79
N ASN A 71 -10.91 0.78 11.51
CA ASN A 71 -11.78 1.40 12.53
C ASN A 71 -11.02 2.12 13.64
N LYS A 72 -9.79 1.69 13.95
CA LYS A 72 -8.98 2.31 14.99
C LYS A 72 -8.27 3.58 14.53
N CYS A 73 -8.04 3.70 13.23
CA CYS A 73 -7.22 4.78 12.67
C CYS A 73 -8.00 5.80 11.84
N LYS A 74 -9.24 5.48 11.44
CA LYS A 74 -10.01 6.33 10.52
C LYS A 74 -10.26 7.76 11.02
N SER A 75 -10.26 7.97 12.33
CA SER A 75 -10.46 9.30 12.94
C SER A 75 -9.15 9.97 13.39
N VAL A 76 -7.99 9.35 13.15
CA VAL A 76 -6.70 9.96 13.46
C VAL A 76 -6.41 11.07 12.45
N SER A 77 -6.11 12.28 12.95
CA SER A 77 -5.98 13.46 12.10
C SER A 77 -4.73 13.46 11.21
N LYS A 78 -3.65 12.83 11.66
CA LYS A 78 -2.38 12.76 10.92
C LYS A 78 -1.77 11.39 11.10
N LEU A 79 -1.95 10.55 10.09
CA LEU A 79 -1.48 9.19 10.09
C LEU A 79 -0.37 9.03 9.07
N GLN A 80 0.77 8.46 9.49
CA GLN A 80 1.88 8.20 8.58
C GLN A 80 1.75 6.86 7.88
N PHE A 81 2.12 6.85 6.59
CA PHE A 81 2.14 5.66 5.76
C PHE A 81 3.55 5.44 5.21
N ASP A 82 3.95 4.18 5.13
CA ASP A 82 5.13 3.77 4.38
C ASP A 82 4.72 3.58 2.93
N VAL A 83 5.44 4.19 2.01
CA VAL A 83 5.19 4.08 0.57
C VAL A 83 6.49 3.80 -0.16
N CYS A 84 6.49 2.76 -0.98
CA CYS A 84 7.65 2.41 -1.79
C CYS A 84 7.18 1.57 -2.99
N ARG A 85 8.11 1.20 -3.86
CA ARG A 85 7.81 0.26 -4.95
C ARG A 85 7.85 -1.17 -4.42
N ILE A 86 7.12 -2.06 -5.08
CA ILE A 86 7.13 -3.51 -4.76
C ILE A 86 8.54 -4.07 -4.77
N SER A 87 9.42 -3.58 -5.66
CA SER A 87 10.82 -4.01 -5.73
C SER A 87 11.59 -3.80 -4.42
N ASN A 88 11.10 -2.94 -3.53
CA ASN A 88 11.72 -2.67 -2.23
C ASN A 88 11.20 -3.55 -1.10
N ILE A 89 10.37 -4.55 -1.42
CA ILE A 89 9.68 -5.37 -0.41
C ILE A 89 10.09 -6.82 -0.53
N ASN A 90 10.43 -7.43 0.61
CA ASN A 90 10.58 -8.87 0.74
C ASN A 90 9.41 -9.42 1.56
N THR A 91 8.84 -10.53 1.12
CA THR A 91 7.86 -11.28 1.91
C THR A 91 8.57 -12.10 2.98
N THR A 92 7.82 -12.51 4.00
CA THR A 92 8.33 -13.36 5.08
C THR A 92 7.49 -14.63 5.17
N ASP A 93 7.83 -15.53 6.09
CA ASP A 93 7.06 -16.75 6.34
C ASP A 93 5.68 -16.47 6.94
N ILE A 94 5.48 -15.26 7.46
CA ILE A 94 4.21 -14.85 8.05
C ILE A 94 3.40 -14.10 7.00
N PRO A 95 2.21 -14.60 6.59
CA PRO A 95 1.40 -13.91 5.59
C PRO A 95 1.09 -12.46 5.98
N GLY A 96 1.32 -11.55 5.05
CA GLY A 96 1.07 -10.13 5.26
C GLY A 96 2.18 -9.37 5.98
N LEU A 97 3.13 -10.06 6.61
CA LEU A 97 4.31 -9.41 7.20
C LEU A 97 5.39 -9.29 6.14
N VAL A 98 5.88 -8.07 5.94
CA VAL A 98 6.90 -7.78 4.94
C VAL A 98 8.09 -7.08 5.57
N GLU A 99 9.23 -7.13 4.88
CA GLU A 99 10.44 -6.42 5.25
C GLU A 99 10.80 -5.45 4.13
N LEU A 100 11.22 -4.24 4.50
CA LEU A 100 11.68 -3.26 3.54
C LEU A 100 13.19 -3.43 3.34
N ILE A 101 13.63 -3.43 2.08
CA ILE A 101 15.06 -3.53 1.74
C ILE A 101 15.76 -2.23 2.13
N GLU A 102 15.14 -1.10 1.79
CA GLU A 102 15.61 0.24 2.13
C GLU A 102 14.48 1.03 2.81
N PRO A 103 14.79 2.12 3.53
CA PRO A 103 13.75 2.95 4.12
C PRO A 103 12.73 3.43 3.10
N SER A 104 11.45 3.38 3.47
CA SER A 104 10.37 3.85 2.62
C SER A 104 10.21 5.36 2.69
N LYS A 105 9.49 5.92 1.71
CA LYS A 105 9.01 7.29 1.78
C LYS A 105 7.85 7.35 2.78
N LYS A 106 7.80 8.41 3.58
CA LYS A 106 6.68 8.64 4.52
C LYS A 106 5.68 9.62 3.91
N ILE A 107 4.41 9.25 3.97
CA ILE A 107 3.29 10.10 3.54
C ILE A 107 2.35 10.25 4.74
N THR A 108 1.93 11.47 5.03
CA THR A 108 0.96 11.74 6.11
C THR A 108 -0.40 12.06 5.51
N VAL A 109 -1.42 11.41 6.03
CA VAL A 109 -2.81 11.59 5.57
C VAL A 109 -3.77 11.75 6.76
#